data_72f7fa282cc7a7b7db663c1ad1f869ae
#
_entry.id   72f7fa282cc7a7b7db663c1ad1f869ae
#
_cell.length_a   1.000
_cell.length_b   1.000
_cell.length_c   1.000
_cell.angle_alpha   90.00
_cell.angle_beta   90.00
_cell.angle_gamma   90.00
#
_symmetry.space_group_name_H-M   'P 1'
#
loop_
_entity.id
_entity.type
_entity.pdbx_description
1 polymer ?
#
loop_
_entity_poly.entity_id
_entity_poly.type
_entity_poly.pdbx_seq_one_letter_code
_entity_poly.pdbx_strand_id
1 'polypeptide(L)'
;MSARRLAVVSYLANDPFTPRGTRTRALLRALEQDWVIELHSSSALHAAPHRRAAVRSARKVVARVSKRLILDPQEPWSYRSFRSWEPQVDGALLIGNPMSPVVYAAARLREAGVPYVVDVGDPWVLTNPRPALRRPVIWRAARAERALWLGASGAISQSKAQAEALSSLYPELPTLARPNGYQGGTIPLADGASRRPSADAGQTLKLLHFGTLYSVLLDLREVLARLADSGQWREVKFTHYGHAWPGALDGASLKATVTTHEPVAWEEAKVLAREHDVALVMGTQRAYRMRMPSKAVEYLTLPIPRLAISCGADDDALAHYVNGKPGWLCCAIDDPQLPERLRSHVSRDWSAAELDAPAAEAWPRVADEIAAFVNAVLSGNG
;
A
#
# COMPACT_ATOMS: atom_id res chain seq x y z
N MET A 1 -1.14 -13.88 -36.92
CA MET A 1 -1.71 -14.24 -35.59
C MET A 1 -2.48 -13.03 -35.10
N SER A 2 -3.74 -13.18 -34.66
CA SER A 2 -4.47 -12.07 -34.04
C SER A 2 -3.77 -11.69 -32.74
N ALA A 3 -3.72 -10.38 -32.44
CA ALA A 3 -3.15 -9.92 -31.18
C ALA A 3 -3.99 -10.46 -30.00
N ARG A 4 -3.32 -10.97 -28.95
CA ARG A 4 -3.98 -11.47 -27.72
C ARG A 4 -4.64 -10.33 -26.97
N ARG A 5 -5.83 -10.57 -26.44
CA ARG A 5 -6.64 -9.56 -25.72
C ARG A 5 -6.64 -9.86 -24.23
N LEU A 6 -6.35 -8.85 -23.42
CA LEU A 6 -6.35 -8.93 -21.96
C LEU A 6 -7.38 -7.96 -21.37
N ALA A 7 -8.34 -8.47 -20.59
CA ALA A 7 -9.17 -7.62 -19.76
C ALA A 7 -8.41 -7.19 -18.50
N VAL A 8 -8.35 -5.90 -18.24
CA VAL A 8 -7.83 -5.37 -16.96
C VAL A 8 -8.96 -4.71 -16.19
N VAL A 9 -9.31 -5.30 -15.04
CA VAL A 9 -10.38 -4.79 -14.16
C VAL A 9 -9.74 -4.09 -12.98
N SER A 10 -9.87 -2.75 -12.92
CA SER A 10 -9.35 -1.93 -11.83
C SER A 10 -10.25 -0.74 -11.55
N TYR A 11 -10.92 -0.74 -10.40
CA TYR A 11 -11.85 0.34 -10.03
C TYR A 11 -11.17 1.73 -9.96
N LEU A 12 -9.92 1.78 -9.53
CA LEU A 12 -9.15 3.02 -9.32
C LEU A 12 -8.13 3.31 -10.44
N ALA A 13 -8.21 2.65 -11.61
CA ALA A 13 -7.22 2.83 -12.69
C ALA A 13 -7.01 4.31 -13.09
N ASN A 14 -8.08 5.08 -13.12
CA ASN A 14 -8.07 6.48 -13.54
C ASN A 14 -7.82 7.48 -12.39
N ASP A 15 -7.54 7.00 -11.18
CA ASP A 15 -7.20 7.88 -10.05
C ASP A 15 -5.69 8.08 -9.98
N PRO A 16 -5.17 9.29 -10.34
CA PRO A 16 -3.73 9.54 -10.33
C PRO A 16 -3.15 9.67 -8.92
N PHE A 17 -3.99 9.87 -7.92
CA PHE A 17 -3.57 10.19 -6.54
C PHE A 17 -3.53 8.97 -5.61
N THR A 18 -4.00 7.82 -6.08
CA THR A 18 -3.96 6.60 -5.28
C THR A 18 -2.78 5.69 -5.67
N PRO A 19 -2.15 5.00 -4.69
CA PRO A 19 -1.13 4.00 -4.98
C PRO A 19 -1.65 2.91 -5.93
N ARG A 20 -2.94 2.57 -5.84
CA ARG A 20 -3.59 1.58 -6.69
C ARG A 20 -3.71 2.05 -8.14
N GLY A 21 -4.12 3.30 -8.36
CA GLY A 21 -4.17 3.88 -9.71
C GLY A 21 -2.77 3.98 -10.33
N THR A 22 -1.77 4.37 -9.56
CA THR A 22 -0.36 4.37 -9.98
C THR A 22 0.12 2.97 -10.38
N ARG A 23 -0.15 1.96 -9.55
CA ARG A 23 0.15 0.56 -9.85
C ARG A 23 -0.52 0.10 -11.14
N THR A 24 -1.83 0.36 -11.27
CA THR A 24 -2.57 -0.03 -12.49
C THR A 24 -1.95 0.58 -13.74
N ARG A 25 -1.65 1.89 -13.74
CA ARG A 25 -1.04 2.54 -14.92
C ARG A 25 0.35 2.01 -15.27
N ALA A 26 1.16 1.69 -14.26
CA ALA A 26 2.47 1.09 -14.52
C ALA A 26 2.31 -0.30 -15.16
N LEU A 27 1.39 -1.12 -14.66
CA LEU A 27 1.12 -2.44 -15.20
C LEU A 27 0.53 -2.39 -16.61
N LEU A 28 -0.39 -1.46 -16.90
CA LEU A 28 -0.94 -1.28 -18.25
C LEU A 28 0.18 -1.05 -19.28
N ARG A 29 1.11 -0.12 -18.98
CA ARG A 29 2.24 0.18 -19.89
C ARG A 29 3.14 -1.04 -20.17
N ALA A 30 3.39 -1.87 -19.15
CA ALA A 30 4.20 -3.07 -19.31
C ALA A 30 3.44 -4.16 -20.10
N LEU A 31 2.14 -4.33 -19.85
CA LEU A 31 1.33 -5.35 -20.50
C LEU A 31 0.95 -5.00 -21.95
N GLU A 32 0.85 -3.72 -22.30
CA GLU A 32 0.58 -3.24 -23.67
C GLU A 32 1.63 -3.69 -24.71
N GLN A 33 2.79 -4.15 -24.26
CA GLN A 33 3.82 -4.72 -25.16
C GLN A 33 3.39 -6.07 -25.76
N ASP A 34 2.60 -6.87 -25.01
CA ASP A 34 2.22 -8.24 -25.36
C ASP A 34 0.72 -8.40 -25.61
N TRP A 35 -0.10 -7.43 -25.19
CA TRP A 35 -1.55 -7.54 -25.15
C TRP A 35 -2.27 -6.32 -25.69
N VAL A 36 -3.38 -6.55 -26.36
CA VAL A 36 -4.41 -5.51 -26.57
C VAL A 36 -5.27 -5.42 -25.32
N ILE A 37 -5.22 -4.27 -24.64
CA ILE A 37 -5.85 -4.09 -23.34
C ILE A 37 -7.31 -3.62 -23.46
N GLU A 38 -8.21 -4.33 -22.76
CA GLU A 38 -9.58 -3.91 -22.50
C GLU A 38 -9.71 -3.47 -21.04
N LEU A 39 -9.73 -2.16 -20.77
CA LEU A 39 -9.74 -1.60 -19.41
C LEU A 39 -11.16 -1.38 -18.89
N HIS A 40 -11.52 -2.05 -17.80
CA HIS A 40 -12.73 -1.84 -17.02
C HIS A 40 -12.43 -1.03 -15.76
N SER A 41 -12.82 0.24 -15.73
CA SER A 41 -12.60 1.13 -14.58
C SER A 41 -13.80 2.03 -14.30
N SER A 42 -13.85 2.61 -13.11
CA SER A 42 -14.93 3.50 -12.69
C SER A 42 -14.70 4.97 -13.08
N SER A 43 -14.29 5.27 -14.29
CA SER A 43 -13.98 6.63 -14.75
C SER A 43 -15.07 7.69 -14.50
N ALA A 44 -16.29 7.28 -14.16
CA ALA A 44 -17.47 8.17 -14.11
C ALA A 44 -17.79 8.79 -12.74
N LEU A 45 -17.17 8.36 -11.62
CA LEU A 45 -17.63 8.78 -10.28
C LEU A 45 -16.84 9.92 -9.63
N HIS A 46 -15.69 10.28 -10.15
CA HIS A 46 -14.87 11.38 -9.61
C HIS A 46 -15.04 12.72 -10.34
N ALA A 47 -15.70 12.75 -11.50
CA ALA A 47 -15.84 13.97 -12.32
C ALA A 47 -16.93 14.97 -11.85
N ALA A 48 -17.70 14.69 -10.79
CA ALA A 48 -18.80 15.58 -10.38
C ALA A 48 -18.81 15.88 -8.87
N PRO A 49 -18.02 16.86 -8.39
CA PRO A 49 -18.07 17.28 -6.98
C PRO A 49 -19.42 17.90 -6.57
N HIS A 50 -20.20 18.45 -7.48
CA HIS A 50 -21.40 19.25 -7.17
C HIS A 50 -22.71 18.45 -6.97
N ARG A 51 -22.80 17.17 -7.32
CA ARG A 51 -23.98 16.33 -7.04
C ARG A 51 -24.01 15.70 -5.64
N ARG A 52 -23.06 16.04 -4.77
CA ARG A 52 -22.82 15.34 -3.49
C ARG A 52 -23.81 15.70 -2.37
N ALA A 53 -24.49 16.84 -2.39
CA ALA A 53 -25.28 17.29 -1.25
C ALA A 53 -26.66 16.61 -1.11
N ALA A 54 -27.46 16.53 -2.16
CA ALA A 54 -28.80 15.92 -2.11
C ALA A 54 -28.78 14.38 -2.00
N VAL A 55 -27.74 13.75 -2.53
CA VAL A 55 -27.54 12.28 -2.46
C VAL A 55 -27.06 11.81 -1.08
N ARG A 56 -26.54 12.71 -0.23
CA ARG A 56 -25.98 12.35 1.10
C ARG A 56 -27.04 11.85 2.10
N SER A 57 -28.25 12.38 2.09
CA SER A 57 -29.27 12.01 3.09
C SER A 57 -29.94 10.68 2.78
N ALA A 58 -30.34 10.46 1.54
CA ALA A 58 -30.86 9.15 1.10
C ALA A 58 -29.78 8.05 1.17
N ARG A 59 -28.52 8.38 0.85
CA ARG A 59 -27.38 7.47 1.02
C ARG A 59 -27.10 7.10 2.46
N LYS A 60 -27.37 7.96 3.45
CA LYS A 60 -27.14 7.60 4.87
C LYS A 60 -28.10 6.50 5.36
N VAL A 61 -29.35 6.50 4.92
CA VAL A 61 -30.33 5.47 5.29
C VAL A 61 -30.06 4.17 4.52
N VAL A 62 -29.89 4.25 3.20
CA VAL A 62 -29.53 3.11 2.36
C VAL A 62 -28.17 2.55 2.78
N ALA A 63 -27.18 3.39 3.14
CA ALA A 63 -25.88 2.94 3.64
C ALA A 63 -25.95 2.27 5.02
N ARG A 64 -26.94 2.59 5.89
CA ARG A 64 -27.12 1.87 7.16
C ARG A 64 -27.69 0.47 6.96
N VAL A 65 -28.59 0.29 6.02
CA VAL A 65 -29.21 -1.01 5.69
C VAL A 65 -28.26 -1.82 4.80
N SER A 66 -27.68 -1.21 3.79
CA SER A 66 -26.78 -1.87 2.83
C SER A 66 -25.42 -2.25 3.43
N LYS A 67 -24.88 -1.49 4.40
CA LYS A 67 -23.66 -1.88 5.17
C LYS A 67 -23.78 -3.25 5.86
N ARG A 68 -24.98 -3.82 5.93
CA ARG A 68 -25.22 -5.15 6.51
C ARG A 68 -25.19 -6.29 5.48
N LEU A 69 -25.23 -5.98 4.19
CA LEU A 69 -25.46 -6.98 3.14
C LEU A 69 -24.50 -6.87 1.94
N ILE A 70 -23.85 -5.73 1.72
CA ILE A 70 -22.94 -5.52 0.58
C ILE A 70 -21.48 -5.79 0.94
N LEU A 71 -20.72 -6.32 -0.01
CA LEU A 71 -19.29 -6.65 0.14
C LEU A 71 -18.45 -5.39 0.38
N ASP A 72 -18.71 -4.34 -0.39
CA ASP A 72 -18.11 -3.02 -0.29
C ASP A 72 -19.02 -1.95 -0.94
N PRO A 73 -18.74 -0.65 -0.75
CA PRO A 73 -19.56 0.44 -1.30
C PRO A 73 -19.67 0.45 -2.84
N GLN A 74 -18.78 -0.24 -3.54
CA GLN A 74 -18.71 -0.32 -5.00
C GLN A 74 -19.51 -1.50 -5.59
N GLU A 75 -20.06 -2.37 -4.75
CA GLU A 75 -20.81 -3.54 -5.22
C GLU A 75 -21.96 -3.22 -6.19
N PRO A 76 -22.77 -2.14 -6.00
CA PRO A 76 -23.81 -1.79 -6.95
C PRO A 76 -23.29 -1.43 -8.35
N TRP A 77 -22.12 -0.79 -8.42
CA TRP A 77 -21.44 -0.52 -9.68
C TRP A 77 -20.92 -1.83 -10.30
N SER A 78 -20.26 -2.65 -9.52
CA SER A 78 -19.69 -3.93 -9.94
C SER A 78 -20.76 -4.85 -10.54
N TYR A 79 -21.90 -4.97 -9.86
CA TYR A 79 -23.03 -5.74 -10.36
C TYR A 79 -23.54 -5.21 -11.71
N ARG A 80 -23.74 -3.89 -11.84
CA ARG A 80 -24.24 -3.29 -13.10
C ARG A 80 -23.24 -3.47 -14.24
N SER A 81 -21.95 -3.33 -13.97
CA SER A 81 -20.89 -3.42 -14.99
C SER A 81 -20.68 -4.84 -15.48
N PHE A 82 -20.79 -5.84 -14.60
CA PHE A 82 -20.41 -7.20 -14.94
C PHE A 82 -21.58 -8.18 -15.12
N ARG A 83 -22.82 -7.86 -14.69
CA ARG A 83 -23.97 -8.79 -14.78
C ARG A 83 -24.25 -9.30 -16.20
N SER A 84 -23.98 -8.50 -17.22
CA SER A 84 -24.19 -8.82 -18.63
C SER A 84 -22.89 -8.77 -19.43
N TRP A 85 -21.75 -8.75 -18.77
CA TRP A 85 -20.47 -8.76 -19.45
C TRP A 85 -20.18 -10.18 -19.99
N GLU A 86 -19.93 -10.26 -21.26
CA GLU A 86 -19.50 -11.46 -21.98
C GLU A 86 -18.05 -11.25 -22.41
N PRO A 87 -17.09 -11.80 -21.66
CA PRO A 87 -15.67 -11.55 -21.96
C PRO A 87 -15.27 -12.18 -23.29
N GLN A 88 -14.73 -11.34 -24.20
CA GLN A 88 -14.19 -11.74 -25.50
C GLN A 88 -12.67 -11.51 -25.49
N VAL A 89 -11.98 -12.11 -24.50
CA VAL A 89 -10.57 -11.90 -24.21
C VAL A 89 -9.88 -13.23 -23.94
N ASP A 90 -8.54 -13.27 -24.15
CA ASP A 90 -7.74 -14.47 -23.99
C ASP A 90 -7.26 -14.66 -22.54
N GLY A 91 -7.37 -13.62 -21.72
CA GLY A 91 -7.03 -13.65 -20.30
C GLY A 91 -7.46 -12.39 -19.58
N ALA A 92 -7.30 -12.36 -18.23
CA ALA A 92 -7.62 -11.17 -17.46
C ALA A 92 -6.66 -10.94 -16.29
N LEU A 93 -6.45 -9.64 -15.96
CA LEU A 93 -5.82 -9.19 -14.73
C LEU A 93 -6.84 -8.42 -13.88
N LEU A 94 -7.14 -8.96 -12.70
CA LEU A 94 -8.11 -8.41 -11.77
C LEU A 94 -7.40 -7.71 -10.61
N ILE A 95 -7.47 -6.38 -10.56
CA ILE A 95 -6.78 -5.57 -9.55
C ILE A 95 -7.75 -5.20 -8.43
N GLY A 96 -7.59 -5.84 -7.28
CA GLY A 96 -8.45 -5.70 -6.11
C GLY A 96 -8.27 -4.41 -5.34
N ASN A 97 -9.16 -4.22 -4.38
CA ASN A 97 -9.35 -3.05 -3.53
C ASN A 97 -9.95 -1.83 -4.27
N PRO A 98 -11.29 -1.77 -4.34
CA PRO A 98 -12.27 -2.67 -3.68
C PRO A 98 -12.35 -4.08 -4.30
N MET A 99 -12.92 -5.03 -3.56
CA MET A 99 -12.96 -6.44 -3.97
C MET A 99 -14.19 -6.81 -4.81
N SER A 100 -15.31 -6.08 -4.70
CA SER A 100 -16.51 -6.42 -5.45
C SER A 100 -16.32 -6.42 -6.97
N PRO A 101 -15.59 -5.47 -7.61
CA PRO A 101 -15.31 -5.54 -9.05
C PRO A 101 -14.60 -6.83 -9.45
N VAL A 102 -13.62 -7.24 -8.65
CA VAL A 102 -12.83 -8.45 -8.88
C VAL A 102 -13.69 -9.70 -8.80
N VAL A 103 -14.53 -9.80 -7.76
CA VAL A 103 -15.42 -10.95 -7.55
C VAL A 103 -16.44 -11.11 -8.68
N TYR A 104 -17.08 -10.01 -9.11
CA TYR A 104 -18.07 -10.06 -10.17
C TYR A 104 -17.45 -10.35 -11.53
N ALA A 105 -16.32 -9.75 -11.85
CA ALA A 105 -15.57 -10.04 -13.07
C ALA A 105 -15.09 -11.49 -13.10
N ALA A 106 -14.50 -11.99 -12.01
CA ALA A 106 -14.03 -13.37 -11.91
C ALA A 106 -15.15 -14.40 -12.11
N ALA A 107 -16.36 -14.11 -11.63
CA ALA A 107 -17.51 -14.97 -11.87
C ALA A 107 -17.81 -15.11 -13.36
N ARG A 108 -17.81 -14.01 -14.12
CA ARG A 108 -18.04 -14.00 -15.58
C ARG A 108 -16.93 -14.68 -16.36
N LEU A 109 -15.67 -14.43 -15.95
CA LEU A 109 -14.51 -15.07 -16.59
C LEU A 109 -14.54 -16.60 -16.42
N ARG A 110 -14.88 -17.09 -15.21
CA ARG A 110 -15.03 -18.53 -14.98
C ARG A 110 -16.17 -19.15 -15.81
N GLU A 111 -17.32 -18.46 -15.90
CA GLU A 111 -18.43 -18.91 -16.74
C GLU A 111 -18.03 -19.02 -18.23
N ALA A 112 -17.14 -18.13 -18.68
CA ALA A 112 -16.61 -18.12 -20.05
C ALA A 112 -15.36 -19.00 -20.25
N GLY A 113 -14.83 -19.64 -19.20
CA GLY A 113 -13.59 -20.42 -19.27
C GLY A 113 -12.33 -19.59 -19.52
N VAL A 114 -12.35 -18.29 -19.23
CA VAL A 114 -11.22 -17.37 -19.45
C VAL A 114 -10.29 -17.38 -18.22
N PRO A 115 -8.98 -17.66 -18.38
CA PRO A 115 -8.02 -17.65 -17.28
C PRO A 115 -7.79 -16.22 -16.76
N TYR A 116 -7.55 -16.08 -15.44
CA TYR A 116 -7.29 -14.77 -14.84
C TYR A 116 -6.30 -14.81 -13.69
N VAL A 117 -5.54 -13.71 -13.57
CA VAL A 117 -4.65 -13.42 -12.44
C VAL A 117 -5.28 -12.37 -11.54
N VAL A 118 -5.13 -12.52 -10.23
CA VAL A 118 -5.67 -11.56 -9.25
C VAL A 118 -4.53 -10.82 -8.54
N ASP A 119 -4.51 -9.50 -8.62
CA ASP A 119 -3.58 -8.61 -7.89
C ASP A 119 -4.29 -7.99 -6.69
N VAL A 120 -3.93 -8.41 -5.48
CA VAL A 120 -4.51 -7.90 -4.23
C VAL A 120 -3.51 -7.07 -3.44
N GLY A 121 -3.93 -5.87 -3.03
CA GLY A 121 -3.13 -5.00 -2.18
C GLY A 121 -3.22 -5.33 -0.71
N ASP A 122 -4.44 -5.53 -0.23
CA ASP A 122 -4.73 -5.79 1.17
C ASP A 122 -5.39 -7.16 1.36
N PRO A 123 -5.07 -7.89 2.44
CA PRO A 123 -5.80 -9.09 2.83
C PRO A 123 -7.30 -8.80 2.97
N TRP A 124 -8.16 -9.66 2.43
CA TRP A 124 -9.60 -9.42 2.50
C TRP A 124 -10.24 -10.12 3.70
N VAL A 125 -10.64 -11.39 3.59
CA VAL A 125 -11.30 -12.14 4.67
C VAL A 125 -10.49 -13.35 5.09
N LEU A 126 -10.13 -14.22 4.13
CA LEU A 126 -9.50 -15.52 4.43
C LEU A 126 -8.05 -15.35 4.89
N THR A 127 -7.34 -14.37 4.33
CA THR A 127 -5.96 -14.04 4.70
C THR A 127 -5.89 -12.92 5.74
N ASN A 128 -7.03 -12.39 6.21
CA ASN A 128 -7.08 -11.33 7.20
C ASN A 128 -7.48 -11.89 8.56
N PRO A 129 -6.61 -11.85 9.58
CA PRO A 129 -6.92 -12.40 10.91
C PRO A 129 -8.09 -11.73 11.61
N ARG A 130 -8.42 -10.47 11.24
CA ARG A 130 -9.58 -9.75 11.75
C ARG A 130 -10.24 -8.94 10.62
N PRO A 131 -11.06 -9.56 9.77
CA PRO A 131 -11.75 -8.83 8.73
C PRO A 131 -12.72 -7.80 9.35
N ALA A 132 -12.65 -6.56 8.85
CA ALA A 132 -13.48 -5.43 9.33
C ALA A 132 -14.95 -5.54 8.92
N LEU A 133 -15.45 -6.75 8.68
CA LEU A 133 -16.79 -7.03 8.19
C LEU A 133 -17.68 -7.57 9.33
N ARG A 134 -18.97 -7.26 9.27
CA ARG A 134 -19.97 -7.85 10.20
C ARG A 134 -20.25 -9.31 9.83
N ARG A 135 -20.59 -10.15 10.81
CA ARG A 135 -20.77 -11.60 10.66
C ARG A 135 -21.54 -12.05 9.41
N PRO A 136 -22.72 -11.50 9.05
CA PRO A 136 -23.45 -11.94 7.86
C PRO A 136 -22.69 -11.68 6.55
N VAL A 137 -21.92 -10.57 6.49
CA VAL A 137 -21.14 -10.18 5.32
C VAL A 137 -19.86 -11.00 5.24
N ILE A 138 -19.27 -11.39 6.38
CA ILE A 138 -18.06 -12.22 6.42
C ILE A 138 -18.29 -13.54 5.70
N TRP A 139 -19.39 -14.24 5.95
CA TRP A 139 -19.70 -15.51 5.28
C TRP A 139 -19.83 -15.36 3.76
N ARG A 140 -20.51 -14.31 3.33
CA ARG A 140 -20.66 -14.01 1.90
C ARG A 140 -19.32 -13.65 1.26
N ALA A 141 -18.53 -12.80 1.94
CA ALA A 141 -17.21 -12.39 1.49
C ALA A 141 -16.23 -13.56 1.44
N ALA A 142 -16.18 -14.40 2.49
CA ALA A 142 -15.33 -15.58 2.52
C ALA A 142 -15.67 -16.59 1.42
N ARG A 143 -16.98 -16.81 1.16
CA ARG A 143 -17.42 -17.66 0.05
C ARG A 143 -17.00 -17.07 -1.31
N ALA A 144 -17.17 -15.77 -1.49
CA ALA A 144 -16.78 -15.08 -2.71
C ALA A 144 -15.27 -15.10 -2.92
N GLU A 145 -14.49 -14.85 -1.86
CA GLU A 145 -13.03 -14.90 -1.89
C GLU A 145 -12.52 -16.32 -2.18
N ARG A 146 -13.10 -17.34 -1.55
CA ARG A 146 -12.75 -18.73 -1.86
C ARG A 146 -13.02 -19.08 -3.32
N ALA A 147 -14.19 -18.69 -3.85
CA ALA A 147 -14.53 -18.93 -5.25
C ALA A 147 -13.61 -18.16 -6.20
N LEU A 148 -13.14 -16.98 -5.82
CA LEU A 148 -12.17 -16.18 -6.57
C LEU A 148 -10.84 -16.93 -6.70
N TRP A 149 -10.28 -17.41 -5.58
CA TRP A 149 -8.97 -18.06 -5.56
C TRP A 149 -8.98 -19.44 -6.21
N LEU A 150 -10.05 -20.24 -6.03
CA LEU A 150 -10.19 -21.54 -6.68
C LEU A 150 -10.30 -21.47 -8.21
N GLY A 151 -10.71 -20.34 -8.75
CA GLY A 151 -10.80 -20.14 -10.20
C GLY A 151 -9.66 -19.31 -10.78
N ALA A 152 -8.77 -18.76 -9.95
CA ALA A 152 -7.65 -17.96 -10.42
C ALA A 152 -6.52 -18.85 -10.96
N SER A 153 -5.89 -18.40 -12.03
CA SER A 153 -4.68 -19.03 -12.58
C SER A 153 -3.42 -18.57 -11.83
N GLY A 154 -3.45 -17.43 -11.14
CA GLY A 154 -2.36 -16.91 -10.33
C GLY A 154 -2.77 -15.76 -9.42
N ALA A 155 -1.96 -15.47 -8.42
CA ALA A 155 -2.17 -14.41 -7.45
C ALA A 155 -0.93 -13.52 -7.32
N ILE A 156 -1.14 -12.21 -7.20
CA ILE A 156 -0.12 -11.23 -6.89
C ILE A 156 -0.49 -10.55 -5.58
N SER A 157 0.44 -10.48 -4.66
CA SER A 157 0.28 -9.82 -3.36
C SER A 157 1.32 -8.74 -3.16
N GLN A 158 0.99 -7.70 -2.40
CA GLN A 158 1.95 -6.65 -2.05
C GLN A 158 2.86 -7.02 -0.88
N SER A 159 2.59 -8.10 -0.16
CA SER A 159 3.44 -8.55 0.93
C SER A 159 3.75 -10.05 0.84
N LYS A 160 4.95 -10.41 1.29
CA LYS A 160 5.38 -11.81 1.38
C LYS A 160 4.47 -12.60 2.33
N ALA A 161 4.13 -12.04 3.49
CA ALA A 161 3.24 -12.68 4.46
C ALA A 161 1.86 -13.01 3.87
N GLN A 162 1.29 -12.13 3.05
CA GLN A 162 0.03 -12.41 2.37
C GLN A 162 0.17 -13.47 1.28
N ALA A 163 1.26 -13.44 0.51
CA ALA A 163 1.52 -14.46 -0.50
C ALA A 163 1.68 -15.84 0.12
N GLU A 164 2.42 -15.95 1.22
CA GLU A 164 2.59 -17.19 1.99
C GLU A 164 1.27 -17.71 2.55
N ALA A 165 0.42 -16.81 3.08
CA ALA A 165 -0.91 -17.17 3.55
C ALA A 165 -1.81 -17.70 2.41
N LEU A 166 -1.74 -17.10 1.22
CA LEU A 166 -2.45 -17.59 0.03
C LEU A 166 -1.92 -18.95 -0.42
N SER A 167 -0.59 -19.13 -0.52
CA SER A 167 0.01 -20.41 -0.90
C SER A 167 -0.30 -21.52 0.11
N SER A 168 -0.43 -21.19 1.40
CA SER A 168 -0.84 -22.17 2.42
C SER A 168 -2.30 -22.60 2.28
N LEU A 169 -3.18 -21.69 1.84
CA LEU A 169 -4.61 -21.99 1.63
C LEU A 169 -4.88 -22.63 0.26
N TYR A 170 -4.06 -22.33 -0.73
CA TYR A 170 -4.18 -22.74 -2.13
C TYR A 170 -2.81 -23.15 -2.68
N PRO A 171 -2.29 -24.35 -2.33
CA PRO A 171 -0.93 -24.76 -2.69
C PRO A 171 -0.64 -24.82 -4.19
N GLU A 172 -1.66 -25.09 -4.99
CA GLU A 172 -1.55 -25.18 -6.48
C GLU A 172 -1.62 -23.80 -7.16
N LEU A 173 -1.93 -22.72 -6.42
CA LEU A 173 -2.06 -21.39 -6.98
C LEU A 173 -0.68 -20.71 -7.07
N PRO A 174 -0.13 -20.47 -8.26
CA PRO A 174 1.09 -19.68 -8.40
C PRO A 174 0.93 -18.31 -7.74
N THR A 175 1.86 -17.93 -6.86
CA THR A 175 1.80 -16.66 -6.14
C THR A 175 3.07 -15.85 -6.32
N LEU A 176 2.92 -14.55 -6.56
CA LEU A 176 4.00 -13.57 -6.61
C LEU A 176 3.83 -12.55 -5.47
N ALA A 177 4.85 -12.41 -4.63
CA ALA A 177 4.93 -11.33 -3.65
C ALA A 177 5.68 -10.14 -4.25
N ARG A 178 4.95 -9.09 -4.66
CA ARG A 178 5.57 -7.91 -5.25
C ARG A 178 4.92 -6.61 -4.77
N PRO A 179 5.57 -5.85 -3.87
CA PRO A 179 5.12 -4.53 -3.43
C PRO A 179 4.96 -3.54 -4.58
N ASN A 180 4.45 -2.36 -4.28
CA ASN A 180 4.47 -1.24 -5.21
C ASN A 180 5.91 -0.87 -5.58
N GLY A 181 6.10 -0.20 -6.72
CA GLY A 181 7.34 0.47 -7.05
C GLY A 181 7.32 1.94 -6.57
N TYR A 182 8.48 2.57 -6.57
CA TYR A 182 8.58 4.02 -6.39
C TYR A 182 8.61 4.74 -7.74
N GLN A 183 8.20 6.03 -7.74
CA GLN A 183 8.29 6.91 -8.89
C GLN A 183 9.49 7.87 -8.78
N GLY A 184 10.12 8.16 -9.90
CA GLY A 184 11.25 9.08 -9.97
C GLY A 184 12.55 8.47 -9.41
N GLY A 185 13.64 9.22 -9.56
CA GLY A 185 14.93 8.89 -8.95
C GLY A 185 15.06 9.50 -7.56
N THR A 186 16.06 9.08 -6.83
CA THR A 186 16.58 9.78 -5.65
C THR A 186 17.05 11.16 -6.10
N ILE A 187 16.81 12.22 -5.31
CA ILE A 187 17.53 13.47 -5.53
C ILE A 187 18.96 13.22 -5.04
N PRO A 188 19.98 13.24 -5.91
CA PRO A 188 21.33 12.96 -5.49
C PRO A 188 21.74 13.90 -4.36
N LEU A 189 22.37 13.37 -3.33
CA LEU A 189 23.24 14.18 -2.52
C LEU A 189 24.34 14.69 -3.46
N ALA A 190 24.79 15.94 -3.33
CA ALA A 190 25.89 16.45 -4.14
C ALA A 190 27.03 15.45 -4.16
N ASP A 191 27.67 15.26 -5.33
CA ASP A 191 28.72 14.26 -5.52
C ASP A 191 29.75 14.28 -4.39
N GLY A 192 29.95 13.13 -3.76
CA GLY A 192 30.86 13.00 -2.61
C GLY A 192 30.31 13.51 -1.27
N ALA A 193 29.09 14.04 -1.21
CA ALA A 193 28.49 14.46 0.04
C ALA A 193 27.96 13.23 0.81
N SER A 194 28.47 13.02 2.00
CA SER A 194 27.81 12.24 3.02
C SER A 194 26.76 13.09 3.72
N ARG A 195 25.61 12.51 4.08
CA ARG A 195 24.74 13.17 5.01
C ARG A 195 25.38 13.09 6.40
N ARG A 196 25.91 14.20 6.85
CA ARG A 196 26.35 14.33 8.25
C ARG A 196 25.12 14.53 9.15
N PRO A 197 25.13 13.97 10.36
CA PRO A 197 24.13 14.29 11.37
C PRO A 197 24.04 15.81 11.50
N SER A 198 22.84 16.35 11.73
CA SER A 198 22.68 17.74 12.13
C SER A 198 23.59 18.00 13.33
N ALA A 199 24.27 19.15 13.39
CA ALA A 199 25.08 19.54 14.55
C ALA A 199 24.28 19.48 15.86
N ASP A 200 22.93 19.61 15.77
CA ASP A 200 21.98 19.50 16.86
C ASP A 200 21.41 18.08 17.06
N ALA A 201 21.83 17.07 16.29
CA ALA A 201 21.28 15.71 16.37
C ALA A 201 21.36 15.06 17.77
N GLY A 202 22.23 15.58 18.63
CA GLY A 202 22.26 15.20 20.05
C GLY A 202 21.28 15.97 20.95
N GLN A 203 20.70 17.07 20.48
CA GLN A 203 19.79 17.92 21.26
C GLN A 203 18.34 17.86 20.77
N THR A 204 18.13 17.88 19.46
CA THR A 204 16.79 17.85 18.85
C THR A 204 16.71 16.73 17.84
N LEU A 205 15.70 15.85 17.97
CA LEU A 205 15.35 14.85 16.96
C LEU A 205 14.22 15.38 16.07
N LYS A 206 14.48 15.45 14.76
CA LYS A 206 13.49 15.91 13.76
C LYS A 206 12.96 14.73 12.97
N LEU A 207 11.76 14.28 13.30
CA LEU A 207 11.04 13.22 12.61
C LEU A 207 10.14 13.78 11.51
N LEU A 208 10.07 13.09 10.40
CA LEU A 208 9.26 13.47 9.24
C LEU A 208 8.30 12.37 8.83
N HIS A 209 7.05 12.72 8.50
CA HIS A 209 6.09 11.82 7.90
C HIS A 209 5.32 12.50 6.76
N PHE A 210 5.19 11.80 5.62
CA PHE A 210 4.37 12.22 4.49
C PHE A 210 3.18 11.27 4.29
N GLY A 211 2.03 11.83 3.93
CA GLY A 211 0.85 11.09 3.50
C GLY A 211 -0.23 10.99 4.58
N THR A 212 -1.05 9.95 4.54
CA THR A 212 -2.20 9.85 5.44
C THR A 212 -1.89 9.01 6.67
N LEU A 213 -2.18 9.57 7.85
CA LEU A 213 -2.21 8.84 9.12
C LEU A 213 -3.60 8.24 9.32
N TYR A 214 -3.75 6.94 9.09
CA TYR A 214 -5.01 6.20 9.22
C TYR A 214 -5.20 5.63 10.62
N SER A 215 -6.45 5.42 11.02
CA SER A 215 -6.81 4.79 12.31
C SER A 215 -6.36 3.34 12.48
N VAL A 216 -5.96 2.68 11.39
CA VAL A 216 -5.43 1.30 11.41
C VAL A 216 -3.93 1.22 11.65
N LEU A 217 -3.23 2.36 11.65
CA LEU A 217 -1.81 2.42 11.98
C LEU A 217 -1.60 2.21 13.48
N LEU A 218 -0.37 1.91 13.85
CA LEU A 218 0.09 1.89 15.24
C LEU A 218 -0.06 3.28 15.86
N ASP A 219 -0.13 3.33 17.20
CA ASP A 219 -0.31 4.61 17.89
C ASP A 219 0.99 5.43 17.86
N LEU A 220 1.01 6.44 16.99
CA LEU A 220 2.14 7.37 16.85
C LEU A 220 2.45 8.10 18.18
N ARG A 221 1.43 8.38 19.01
CA ARG A 221 1.60 9.07 20.28
C ARG A 221 2.46 8.27 21.25
N GLU A 222 2.32 6.94 21.25
CA GLU A 222 3.16 6.04 22.05
C GLU A 222 4.63 6.14 21.62
N VAL A 223 4.90 6.15 20.31
CA VAL A 223 6.25 6.29 19.78
C VAL A 223 6.85 7.64 20.17
N LEU A 224 6.11 8.74 19.95
CA LEU A 224 6.59 10.09 20.25
C LEU A 224 6.83 10.29 21.77
N ALA A 225 5.94 9.78 22.62
CA ALA A 225 6.11 9.84 24.07
C ALA A 225 7.35 9.08 24.52
N ARG A 226 7.55 7.85 24.02
CA ARG A 226 8.72 7.04 24.36
C ARG A 226 10.03 7.72 23.95
N LEU A 227 10.08 8.31 22.75
CA LEU A 227 11.25 9.04 22.31
C LEU A 227 11.55 10.28 23.17
N ALA A 228 10.52 11.06 23.51
CA ALA A 228 10.65 12.25 24.34
C ALA A 228 11.04 11.91 25.79
N ASP A 229 10.51 10.82 26.35
CA ASP A 229 10.79 10.39 27.72
C ASP A 229 12.13 9.68 27.88
N SER A 230 12.79 9.30 26.80
CA SER A 230 14.03 8.52 26.82
C SER A 230 15.23 9.27 27.39
N GLY A 231 15.21 10.61 27.43
CA GLY A 231 16.36 11.44 27.77
C GLY A 231 17.46 11.45 26.70
N GLN A 232 17.27 10.76 25.58
CA GLN A 232 18.25 10.71 24.49
C GLN A 232 18.32 12.03 23.72
N TRP A 233 17.23 12.78 23.69
CA TRP A 233 17.11 14.10 23.08
C TRP A 233 16.52 15.10 24.05
N ARG A 234 16.96 16.37 23.95
CA ARG A 234 16.34 17.48 24.71
C ARG A 234 14.95 17.81 24.18
N GLU A 235 14.76 17.66 22.86
CA GLU A 235 13.51 17.94 22.19
C GLU A 235 13.25 16.91 21.08
N VAL A 236 11.99 16.51 20.90
CA VAL A 236 11.52 15.71 19.77
C VAL A 236 10.54 16.54 18.96
N LYS A 237 10.84 16.75 17.67
CA LYS A 237 9.97 17.43 16.71
C LYS A 237 9.42 16.42 15.70
N PHE A 238 8.13 16.45 15.49
CA PHE A 238 7.47 15.63 14.49
C PHE A 238 6.76 16.52 13.49
N THR A 239 7.17 16.46 12.23
CA THR A 239 6.56 17.21 11.12
C THR A 239 5.77 16.24 10.24
N HIS A 240 4.51 16.55 10.02
CA HIS A 240 3.61 15.78 9.19
C HIS A 240 3.09 16.60 8.00
N TYR A 241 3.24 16.06 6.80
CA TYR A 241 2.66 16.60 5.57
C TYR A 241 1.60 15.64 5.05
N GLY A 242 0.33 16.01 5.17
CA GLY A 242 -0.75 15.16 4.69
C GLY A 242 -2.02 15.21 5.56
N HIS A 243 -2.85 14.19 5.41
CA HIS A 243 -4.08 14.09 6.15
C HIS A 243 -3.90 13.21 7.39
N ALA A 244 -4.37 13.68 8.54
CA ALA A 244 -4.44 12.89 9.76
C ALA A 244 -5.88 12.50 10.05
N TRP A 245 -6.10 11.25 10.47
CA TRP A 245 -7.39 10.84 11.02
C TRP A 245 -7.67 11.63 12.30
N PRO A 246 -8.92 12.06 12.54
CA PRO A 246 -9.28 12.72 13.81
C PRO A 246 -8.79 11.93 15.01
N GLY A 247 -8.05 12.57 15.90
CA GLY A 247 -7.44 11.95 17.07
C GLY A 247 -6.04 11.34 16.86
N ALA A 248 -5.55 11.20 15.64
CA ALA A 248 -4.21 10.65 15.40
C ALA A 248 -3.09 11.51 15.97
N LEU A 249 -3.32 12.83 15.99
CA LEU A 249 -2.38 13.84 16.48
C LEU A 249 -2.98 14.70 17.60
N ASP A 250 -4.21 14.40 18.05
CA ASP A 250 -4.86 15.16 19.11
C ASP A 250 -4.31 14.73 20.48
N GLY A 251 -3.96 15.69 21.28
CA GLY A 251 -3.74 15.47 22.70
C GLY A 251 -2.65 16.33 23.31
N ALA A 252 -2.98 16.97 24.42
CA ALA A 252 -2.06 17.68 25.31
C ALA A 252 -0.96 16.77 25.93
N SER A 253 -0.99 15.47 25.64
CA SER A 253 -0.03 14.47 26.14
C SER A 253 1.14 14.21 25.19
N LEU A 254 1.18 14.85 24.03
CA LEU A 254 2.35 14.73 23.15
C LEU A 254 3.48 15.55 23.76
N LYS A 255 4.43 14.88 24.37
CA LYS A 255 5.66 15.50 24.87
C LYS A 255 6.61 15.97 23.75
N ALA A 256 6.23 15.73 22.50
CA ALA A 256 6.91 16.15 21.28
C ALA A 256 6.24 17.41 20.70
N THR A 257 7.01 18.28 20.08
CA THR A 257 6.49 19.38 19.26
C THR A 257 5.97 18.83 17.94
N VAL A 258 4.67 18.94 17.67
CA VAL A 258 4.02 18.45 16.46
C VAL A 258 3.65 19.60 15.54
N THR A 259 4.07 19.55 14.28
CA THR A 259 3.69 20.48 13.22
C THR A 259 3.00 19.72 12.09
N THR A 260 1.86 20.21 11.64
CA THR A 260 1.10 19.59 10.53
C THR A 260 0.97 20.56 9.37
N HIS A 261 1.10 20.02 8.16
CA HIS A 261 0.99 20.76 6.91
C HIS A 261 0.06 20.02 5.94
N GLU A 262 -0.45 20.74 4.96
CA GLU A 262 -1.17 20.16 3.83
C GLU A 262 -0.27 19.18 3.03
N PRO A 263 -0.87 18.24 2.26
CA PRO A 263 -0.11 17.38 1.37
C PRO A 263 0.73 18.16 0.38
N VAL A 264 1.96 17.71 0.15
CA VAL A 264 2.89 18.30 -0.84
C VAL A 264 3.14 17.31 -1.98
N ALA A 265 3.62 17.85 -3.12
CA ALA A 265 4.08 17.02 -4.22
C ALA A 265 5.31 16.20 -3.81
N TRP A 266 5.49 15.00 -4.41
CA TRP A 266 6.56 14.10 -3.98
C TRP A 266 7.98 14.68 -4.21
N GLU A 267 8.17 15.44 -5.27
CA GLU A 267 9.46 16.09 -5.52
C GLU A 267 9.78 17.18 -4.47
N GLU A 268 8.77 17.90 -4.01
CA GLU A 268 8.90 18.85 -2.89
C GLU A 268 9.17 18.11 -1.58
N ALA A 269 8.50 16.98 -1.35
CA ALA A 269 8.71 16.13 -0.19
C ALA A 269 10.18 15.69 -0.03
N LYS A 270 10.85 15.35 -1.13
CA LYS A 270 12.27 14.99 -1.15
C LYS A 270 13.19 16.16 -0.74
N VAL A 271 12.83 17.38 -1.11
CA VAL A 271 13.58 18.59 -0.72
C VAL A 271 13.40 18.86 0.77
N LEU A 272 12.15 18.86 1.25
CA LEU A 272 11.79 19.07 2.65
C LEU A 272 12.42 18.01 3.59
N ALA A 273 12.57 16.79 3.08
CA ALA A 273 13.20 15.72 3.85
C ALA A 273 14.63 16.06 4.32
N ARG A 274 15.37 16.89 3.58
CA ARG A 274 16.76 17.25 3.93
C ARG A 274 16.87 18.04 5.24
N GLU A 275 15.80 18.67 5.69
CA GLU A 275 15.73 19.45 6.93
C GLU A 275 15.48 18.59 8.18
N HIS A 276 15.29 17.27 7.99
CA HIS A 276 14.90 16.32 9.02
C HIS A 276 15.96 15.24 9.22
N ASP A 277 15.98 14.62 10.39
CA ASP A 277 16.97 13.60 10.73
C ASP A 277 16.57 12.22 10.22
N VAL A 278 15.27 11.90 10.24
CA VAL A 278 14.76 10.59 9.85
C VAL A 278 13.32 10.67 9.35
N ALA A 279 13.00 9.89 8.31
CA ALA A 279 11.65 9.71 7.81
C ALA A 279 10.99 8.51 8.51
N LEU A 280 9.82 8.74 9.11
CA LEU A 280 9.08 7.76 9.90
C LEU A 280 7.98 7.09 9.07
N VAL A 281 8.01 5.76 9.01
CA VAL A 281 6.89 4.94 8.50
C VAL A 281 6.25 4.19 9.66
N MET A 282 4.97 4.44 9.87
CA MET A 282 4.17 3.70 10.84
C MET A 282 3.60 2.44 10.20
N GLY A 283 3.86 1.30 10.81
CA GLY A 283 3.21 0.05 10.50
C GLY A 283 1.74 0.03 10.92
N THR A 284 1.06 -1.05 10.59
CA THR A 284 -0.33 -1.25 10.95
C THR A 284 -0.46 -1.98 12.29
N GLN A 285 -1.60 -1.78 12.96
CA GLN A 285 -1.94 -2.58 14.15
C GLN A 285 -1.86 -4.08 13.84
N ARG A 286 -1.59 -4.89 14.85
CA ARG A 286 -1.39 -6.34 14.74
C ARG A 286 -2.52 -7.05 13.95
N ALA A 287 -3.74 -6.52 14.03
CA ALA A 287 -4.88 -7.04 13.27
C ALA A 287 -4.75 -6.86 11.74
N TYR A 288 -3.91 -5.94 11.29
CA TYR A 288 -3.71 -5.58 9.87
C TYR A 288 -2.27 -5.77 9.41
N ARG A 289 -1.45 -6.49 10.17
CA ARG A 289 0.00 -6.62 10.00
C ARG A 289 0.48 -7.13 8.64
N MET A 290 -0.38 -7.82 7.89
CA MET A 290 -0.06 -8.28 6.52
C MET A 290 -0.20 -7.18 5.47
N ARG A 291 -0.71 -5.98 5.83
CA ARG A 291 -0.81 -4.84 4.92
C ARG A 291 0.53 -4.16 4.78
N MET A 292 0.95 -3.97 3.55
CA MET A 292 2.19 -3.25 3.23
C MET A 292 1.92 -1.75 3.09
N PRO A 293 2.46 -0.89 3.97
CA PRO A 293 2.37 0.55 3.78
C PRO A 293 3.14 0.97 2.52
N SER A 294 2.47 1.57 1.54
CA SER A 294 3.12 2.05 0.30
C SER A 294 4.25 3.05 0.55
N LYS A 295 4.16 3.79 1.66
CA LYS A 295 5.19 4.74 2.10
C LYS A 295 6.57 4.10 2.31
N ALA A 296 6.63 2.85 2.73
CA ALA A 296 7.90 2.16 2.88
C ALA A 296 8.67 2.05 1.54
N VAL A 297 7.94 1.95 0.42
CA VAL A 297 8.54 1.92 -0.92
C VAL A 297 8.87 3.34 -1.40
N GLU A 298 7.93 4.28 -1.24
CA GLU A 298 8.13 5.67 -1.66
C GLU A 298 9.32 6.31 -0.93
N TYR A 299 9.49 6.04 0.37
CA TYR A 299 10.57 6.59 1.18
C TYR A 299 11.96 6.10 0.79
N LEU A 300 12.07 5.05 -0.01
CA LEU A 300 13.36 4.65 -0.59
C LEU A 300 14.03 5.79 -1.38
N THR A 301 13.24 6.71 -1.94
CA THR A 301 13.75 7.85 -2.71
C THR A 301 14.09 9.08 -1.86
N LEU A 302 13.85 9.06 -0.55
CA LEU A 302 14.21 10.16 0.34
C LEU A 302 15.71 10.15 0.65
N PRO A 303 16.38 11.33 0.62
CA PRO A 303 17.82 11.44 0.86
C PRO A 303 18.17 11.44 2.35
N ILE A 304 17.42 10.73 3.18
CA ILE A 304 17.58 10.67 4.64
C ILE A 304 17.37 9.25 5.17
N PRO A 305 17.94 8.90 6.32
CA PRO A 305 17.66 7.64 7.01
C PRO A 305 16.16 7.46 7.26
N ARG A 306 15.74 6.21 7.42
CA ARG A 306 14.33 5.84 7.52
C ARG A 306 14.11 4.99 8.76
N LEU A 307 13.05 5.27 9.49
CA LEU A 307 12.58 4.50 10.64
C LEU A 307 11.24 3.84 10.31
N ALA A 308 11.17 2.53 10.45
CA ALA A 308 9.92 1.78 10.39
C ALA A 308 9.54 1.31 11.78
N ILE A 309 8.30 1.60 12.19
CA ILE A 309 7.73 1.08 13.43
C ILE A 309 6.76 -0.04 13.08
N SER A 310 7.10 -1.27 13.47
CA SER A 310 6.31 -2.47 13.22
C SER A 310 5.47 -2.87 14.44
N CYS A 311 4.51 -3.76 14.26
CA CYS A 311 3.73 -4.30 15.39
C CYS A 311 4.43 -5.45 16.13
N GLY A 312 5.67 -5.78 15.77
CA GLY A 312 6.47 -6.84 16.40
C GLY A 312 5.99 -8.27 16.13
N ALA A 313 5.11 -8.49 15.15
CA ALA A 313 4.70 -9.83 14.75
C ALA A 313 5.67 -10.41 13.72
N ASP A 314 5.88 -11.73 13.74
CA ASP A 314 6.78 -12.42 12.81
C ASP A 314 6.37 -12.29 11.35
N ASP A 315 5.05 -12.15 11.09
CA ASP A 315 4.46 -11.96 9.78
C ASP A 315 4.07 -10.49 9.48
N ASP A 316 4.76 -9.51 10.12
CA ASP A 316 4.56 -8.08 9.84
C ASP A 316 5.14 -7.73 8.47
N ALA A 317 4.26 -7.32 7.56
CA ALA A 317 4.63 -7.00 6.17
C ALA A 317 5.64 -5.85 6.06
N LEU A 318 5.54 -4.83 6.93
CA LEU A 318 6.48 -3.71 6.95
C LEU A 318 7.86 -4.18 7.40
N ALA A 319 7.93 -4.93 8.52
CA ALA A 319 9.18 -5.45 9.04
C ALA A 319 9.89 -6.35 8.01
N HIS A 320 9.16 -7.29 7.40
CA HIS A 320 9.71 -8.15 6.34
C HIS A 320 10.24 -7.38 5.15
N TYR A 321 9.59 -6.29 4.78
CA TYR A 321 10.00 -5.50 3.62
C TYR A 321 11.25 -4.67 3.89
N VAL A 322 11.38 -4.07 5.08
CA VAL A 322 12.46 -3.10 5.35
C VAL A 322 13.69 -3.73 6.00
N ASN A 323 13.55 -4.88 6.67
CA ASN A 323 14.67 -5.54 7.34
C ASN A 323 15.80 -5.87 6.35
N GLY A 324 17.01 -5.49 6.72
CA GLY A 324 18.22 -5.66 5.92
C GLY A 324 18.37 -4.69 4.74
N LYS A 325 17.41 -3.80 4.49
CA LYS A 325 17.57 -2.76 3.46
C LYS A 325 18.43 -1.61 3.97
N PRO A 326 19.37 -1.10 3.15
CA PRO A 326 20.19 0.05 3.52
C PRO A 326 19.36 1.28 3.90
N GLY A 327 19.83 2.06 4.84
CA GLY A 327 19.18 3.28 5.29
C GLY A 327 17.93 3.07 6.16
N TRP A 328 17.52 1.83 6.43
CA TRP A 328 16.38 1.51 7.28
C TRP A 328 16.79 1.04 8.69
N LEU A 329 16.10 1.58 9.69
CA LEU A 329 15.99 0.98 11.02
C LEU A 329 14.56 0.48 11.18
N CYS A 330 14.40 -0.79 11.56
CA CYS A 330 13.10 -1.36 11.92
C CYS A 330 13.08 -1.70 13.40
N CYS A 331 12.05 -1.20 14.10
CA CYS A 331 11.82 -1.49 15.50
C CYS A 331 10.35 -1.88 15.71
N ALA A 332 10.09 -2.79 16.65
CA ALA A 332 8.75 -3.00 17.15
C ALA A 332 8.29 -1.79 17.97
N ILE A 333 6.97 -1.54 18.00
CA ILE A 333 6.43 -0.40 18.78
C ILE A 333 6.74 -0.52 20.28
N ASP A 334 6.86 -1.72 20.79
CA ASP A 334 7.18 -2.05 22.19
C ASP A 334 8.68 -2.30 22.43
N ASP A 335 9.56 -2.14 21.42
CA ASP A 335 11.01 -2.32 21.56
C ASP A 335 11.57 -1.32 22.58
N PRO A 336 12.06 -1.77 23.76
CA PRO A 336 12.60 -0.88 24.79
C PRO A 336 13.87 -0.15 24.34
N GLN A 337 14.59 -0.68 23.37
CA GLN A 337 15.83 -0.11 22.84
C GLN A 337 15.59 0.86 21.69
N LEU A 338 14.35 1.11 21.27
CA LEU A 338 14.03 2.02 20.18
C LEU A 338 14.76 3.36 20.27
N PRO A 339 14.78 4.09 21.42
CA PRO A 339 15.46 5.38 21.48
C PRO A 339 16.98 5.29 21.25
N GLU A 340 17.64 4.31 21.85
CA GLU A 340 19.09 4.10 21.74
C GLU A 340 19.48 3.70 20.31
N ARG A 341 18.75 2.74 19.74
CA ARG A 341 18.94 2.27 18.36
C ARG A 341 18.72 3.41 17.36
N LEU A 342 17.67 4.21 17.56
CA LEU A 342 17.39 5.36 16.71
C LEU A 342 18.48 6.42 16.83
N ARG A 343 18.96 6.71 18.04
CA ARG A 343 20.08 7.65 18.23
C ARG A 343 21.32 7.20 17.47
N SER A 344 21.71 5.94 17.60
CA SER A 344 22.81 5.37 16.84
C SER A 344 22.61 5.49 15.33
N HIS A 345 21.39 5.22 14.86
CA HIS A 345 21.02 5.27 13.45
C HIS A 345 21.10 6.69 12.85
N VAL A 346 20.56 7.71 13.54
CA VAL A 346 20.59 9.10 13.05
C VAL A 346 21.94 9.79 13.23
N SER A 347 22.78 9.30 14.16
CA SER A 347 24.11 9.84 14.42
C SER A 347 25.18 9.29 13.48
N ARG A 348 24.83 8.30 12.65
CA ARG A 348 25.74 7.70 11.67
C ARG A 348 25.89 8.60 10.45
N ASP A 349 27.09 8.68 9.91
CA ASP A 349 27.32 9.23 8.58
C ASP A 349 26.78 8.27 7.51
N TRP A 350 25.86 8.76 6.70
CA TRP A 350 25.24 8.00 5.62
C TRP A 350 25.80 8.43 4.27
N SER A 351 26.36 7.49 3.53
CA SER A 351 26.74 7.73 2.14
C SER A 351 25.53 7.84 1.23
N ALA A 352 25.66 8.54 0.11
CA ALA A 352 24.62 8.62 -0.91
C ALA A 352 24.18 7.22 -1.38
N ALA A 353 25.14 6.29 -1.59
CA ALA A 353 24.86 4.92 -2.02
C ALA A 353 24.04 4.11 -1.02
N GLU A 354 24.18 4.35 0.29
CA GLU A 354 23.37 3.68 1.32
C GLU A 354 21.96 4.24 1.43
N LEU A 355 21.74 5.47 1.00
CA LEU A 355 20.44 6.13 1.00
C LEU A 355 19.74 6.03 -0.36
N ASP A 356 20.43 5.58 -1.41
CA ASP A 356 19.88 5.48 -2.73
C ASP A 356 18.83 4.38 -2.85
N ALA A 357 17.84 4.63 -3.70
CA ALA A 357 16.76 3.69 -3.93
C ALA A 357 17.22 2.56 -4.87
N PRO A 358 17.07 1.28 -4.49
CA PRO A 358 17.43 0.18 -5.37
C PRO A 358 16.64 0.24 -6.68
N ALA A 359 17.32 0.20 -7.84
CA ALA A 359 16.68 0.25 -9.16
C ALA A 359 15.64 -0.87 -9.36
N ALA A 360 15.82 -2.02 -8.70
CA ALA A 360 14.88 -3.12 -8.71
C ALA A 360 13.52 -2.78 -8.10
N GLU A 361 13.42 -1.74 -7.28
CA GLU A 361 12.19 -1.27 -6.65
C GLU A 361 11.50 -0.13 -7.44
N ALA A 362 12.08 0.31 -8.56
CA ALA A 362 11.47 1.31 -9.43
C ALA A 362 10.28 0.73 -10.20
N TRP A 363 9.26 1.55 -10.46
CA TRP A 363 8.04 1.11 -11.15
C TRP A 363 8.28 0.38 -12.47
N PRO A 364 9.16 0.83 -13.39
CA PRO A 364 9.37 0.08 -14.63
C PRO A 364 9.75 -1.37 -14.36
N ARG A 365 10.73 -1.61 -13.49
CA ARG A 365 11.20 -2.96 -13.16
C ARG A 365 10.14 -3.79 -12.44
N VAL A 366 9.44 -3.20 -11.48
CA VAL A 366 8.34 -3.86 -10.75
C VAL A 366 7.21 -4.25 -11.71
N ALA A 367 6.85 -3.37 -12.64
CA ALA A 367 5.79 -3.63 -13.62
C ALA A 367 6.19 -4.73 -14.61
N ASP A 368 7.45 -4.74 -15.07
CA ASP A 368 7.97 -5.78 -15.97
C ASP A 368 7.95 -7.16 -15.29
N GLU A 369 8.35 -7.27 -14.03
CA GLU A 369 8.31 -8.53 -13.29
C GLU A 369 6.87 -9.05 -13.10
N ILE A 370 5.93 -8.15 -12.81
CA ILE A 370 4.52 -8.51 -12.70
C ILE A 370 3.96 -8.91 -14.06
N ALA A 371 4.28 -8.18 -15.14
CA ALA A 371 3.84 -8.52 -16.48
C ALA A 371 4.38 -9.88 -16.94
N ALA A 372 5.65 -10.17 -16.65
CA ALA A 372 6.26 -11.47 -16.94
C ALA A 372 5.54 -12.61 -16.20
N PHE A 373 5.19 -12.42 -14.91
CA PHE A 373 4.40 -13.39 -14.15
C PHE A 373 3.01 -13.60 -14.75
N VAL A 374 2.30 -12.50 -15.09
CA VAL A 374 0.96 -12.57 -15.73
C VAL A 374 1.04 -13.34 -17.05
N ASN A 375 2.05 -13.04 -17.87
CA ASN A 375 2.26 -13.69 -19.16
C ASN A 375 2.54 -15.19 -19.00
N ALA A 376 3.41 -15.58 -18.07
CA ALA A 376 3.74 -16.99 -17.82
C ALA A 376 2.50 -17.78 -17.39
N VAL A 377 1.75 -17.25 -16.43
CA VAL A 377 0.56 -17.90 -15.87
C VAL A 377 -0.57 -18.02 -16.92
N LEU A 378 -0.86 -16.94 -17.66
CA LEU A 378 -1.94 -16.95 -18.67
C LEU A 378 -1.57 -17.72 -19.95
N SER A 379 -0.28 -18.03 -20.18
CA SER A 379 0.16 -18.86 -21.30
C SER A 379 0.24 -20.36 -20.96
N GLY A 380 -0.09 -20.75 -19.73
CA GLY A 380 0.00 -22.14 -19.28
C GLY A 380 1.44 -22.64 -19.08
N ASN A 381 2.41 -21.73 -18.98
CA ASN A 381 3.83 -22.03 -18.78
C ASN A 381 4.28 -21.77 -17.32
N GLY A 382 3.35 -21.69 -16.37
CA GLY A 382 3.61 -21.44 -14.97
C GLY A 382 3.60 -22.70 -14.09
#